data_631366ebd61844e917269fbe61868752
#
_entry.id   631366ebd61844e917269fbe61868752
#
_cell.length_a   1.000
_cell.length_b   1.000
_cell.length_c   1.000
_cell.angle_alpha   90.00
_cell.angle_beta   90.00
_cell.angle_gamma   90.00
#
_symmetry.space_group_name_H-M   'P 1'
#
loop_
_entity.id
_entity.type
_entity.pdbx_description
1 polymer ?
#
loop_
_entity_poly.entity_id
_entity_poly.type
_entity_poly.pdbx_seq_one_letter_code
_entity_poly.pdbx_strand_id
1 'polypeptide(L)'
;MFSFNLYSSLSGSDPPLRITLCLLHFVFGSIFFDIIHWLAHQSNRSRFRILRLLAKAHSIHHQYFDRNLRFNERFRYRNIVWHLSLEVSCQMIGSTMSWLLGSLFMRKASLSQFHDLIIILSVQAGRAAVVAWNSGNDSNHIPYPRLPKDPFTFFVGPEYHALHHIEPLAYFGSMVRLLDWFLGTGVSLRGRRVTMTGSRGALGQALTKQLHLQGVRCIHTPKFGVDWTYDDYSYFESNFADTDILILAHGSKNDDNAHEANCESPVAIIELFKEFCERRKLGLLPEVWYVGSEAEFHGAWTKDMEHYTQSKRAFVPYARRYYGDEFFNYRHIVPAAFTSRMGRGFISADSAAKVALWWIRTGARYVPVTYTGFAYLNFFRFRLGGHAISSTKGTTQGASEILRIIDGGRAKLWP
;
A
#
# COMPACT_ATOMS: atom_id res chain seq x y z
N MET A 1 -36.53 -32.68 -1.56
CA MET A 1 -35.52 -33.55 -0.94
C MET A 1 -34.48 -33.88 -2.00
N PHE A 2 -33.64 -32.91 -2.40
CA PHE A 2 -32.50 -33.08 -3.30
C PHE A 2 -31.23 -33.07 -2.47
N SER A 3 -30.84 -34.24 -1.99
CA SER A 3 -29.52 -34.49 -1.42
C SER A 3 -28.53 -34.50 -2.58
N PHE A 4 -27.84 -33.41 -2.79
CA PHE A 4 -26.69 -33.37 -3.71
C PHE A 4 -25.57 -34.24 -3.11
N ASN A 5 -25.47 -35.47 -3.59
CA ASN A 5 -24.36 -36.39 -3.33
C ASN A 5 -23.13 -35.93 -4.13
N LEU A 6 -22.66 -34.68 -3.90
CA LEU A 6 -21.40 -34.15 -4.46
C LEU A 6 -20.17 -34.88 -3.90
N TYR A 7 -20.33 -35.64 -2.81
CA TYR A 7 -19.24 -36.26 -2.06
C TYR A 7 -18.84 -37.66 -2.52
N SER A 8 -19.68 -38.33 -3.31
CA SER A 8 -19.38 -39.71 -3.74
C SER A 8 -18.47 -39.79 -4.99
N SER A 9 -18.34 -38.71 -5.76
CA SER A 9 -17.46 -38.67 -6.93
C SER A 9 -16.04 -38.18 -6.64
N LEU A 10 -15.79 -37.58 -5.46
CA LEU A 10 -14.49 -37.01 -5.08
C LEU A 10 -13.54 -38.02 -4.39
N SER A 11 -13.94 -39.30 -4.25
CA SER A 11 -13.21 -40.31 -3.47
C SER A 11 -12.10 -41.02 -4.23
N GLY A 12 -11.78 -40.67 -5.44
CA GLY A 12 -10.72 -41.33 -6.22
C GLY A 12 -10.07 -40.35 -7.20
N SER A 13 -8.94 -39.77 -6.82
CA SER A 13 -7.91 -39.29 -7.74
C SER A 13 -8.33 -38.25 -8.79
N ASP A 14 -8.89 -37.09 -8.37
CA ASP A 14 -8.91 -35.89 -9.20
C ASP A 14 -7.60 -35.11 -8.98
N PRO A 15 -6.57 -35.27 -9.87
CA PRO A 15 -5.27 -34.63 -9.69
C PRO A 15 -5.33 -33.12 -9.53
N PRO A 16 -6.15 -32.36 -10.27
CA PRO A 16 -6.31 -30.90 -10.08
C PRO A 16 -6.77 -30.53 -8.68
N LEU A 17 -7.72 -31.24 -8.10
CA LEU A 17 -8.21 -30.98 -6.73
C LEU A 17 -7.11 -31.23 -5.70
N ARG A 18 -6.35 -32.31 -5.84
CA ARG A 18 -5.23 -32.64 -4.94
C ARG A 18 -4.14 -31.58 -4.99
N ILE A 19 -3.76 -31.13 -6.18
CA ILE A 19 -2.78 -30.05 -6.36
C ILE A 19 -3.30 -28.77 -5.69
N THR A 20 -4.58 -28.43 -5.87
CA THR A 20 -5.20 -27.25 -5.24
C THR A 20 -5.16 -27.35 -3.72
N LEU A 21 -5.49 -28.53 -3.14
CA LEU A 21 -5.42 -28.73 -1.68
C LEU A 21 -3.99 -28.65 -1.16
N CYS A 22 -3.02 -29.23 -1.86
CA CYS A 22 -1.60 -29.10 -1.50
C CYS A 22 -1.15 -27.63 -1.49
N LEU A 23 -1.52 -26.86 -2.52
CA LEU A 23 -1.23 -25.42 -2.58
C LEU A 23 -1.90 -24.64 -1.44
N LEU A 24 -3.15 -24.94 -1.12
CA LEU A 24 -3.86 -24.31 0.00
C LEU A 24 -3.18 -24.60 1.34
N HIS A 25 -2.79 -25.86 1.61
CA HIS A 25 -2.08 -26.23 2.84
C HIS A 25 -0.70 -25.57 2.90
N PHE A 26 0.01 -25.47 1.78
CA PHE A 26 1.30 -24.77 1.69
C PHE A 26 1.15 -23.28 1.99
N VAL A 27 0.17 -22.61 1.38
CA VAL A 27 -0.14 -21.19 1.62
C VAL A 27 -0.53 -20.95 3.07
N PHE A 28 -1.33 -21.84 3.67
CA PHE A 28 -1.70 -21.74 5.07
C PHE A 28 -0.47 -21.84 5.99
N GLY A 29 0.47 -22.72 5.67
CA GLY A 29 1.77 -22.81 6.37
C GLY A 29 2.54 -21.49 6.32
N SER A 30 2.56 -20.82 5.15
CA SER A 30 3.18 -19.51 5.00
C SER A 30 2.45 -18.45 5.83
N ILE A 31 1.12 -18.41 5.81
CA ILE A 31 0.34 -17.44 6.63
C ILE A 31 0.57 -17.69 8.13
N PHE A 32 0.67 -18.97 8.55
CA PHE A 32 1.00 -19.28 9.93
C PHE A 32 2.37 -18.72 10.33
N PHE A 33 3.37 -18.87 9.47
CA PHE A 33 4.67 -18.22 9.68
C PHE A 33 4.54 -16.69 9.73
N ASP A 34 3.76 -16.07 8.86
CA ASP A 34 3.55 -14.60 8.87
C ASP A 34 2.97 -14.11 10.20
N ILE A 35 2.05 -14.88 10.82
CA ILE A 35 1.52 -14.59 12.16
C ILE A 35 2.63 -14.66 13.21
N ILE A 36 3.46 -15.68 13.17
CA ILE A 36 4.60 -15.83 14.10
C ILE A 36 5.65 -14.74 13.87
N HIS A 37 5.89 -14.38 12.63
CA HIS A 37 6.75 -13.29 12.23
C HIS A 37 6.27 -11.94 12.78
N TRP A 38 4.99 -11.61 12.58
CA TRP A 38 4.37 -10.42 13.19
C TRP A 38 4.48 -10.44 14.71
N LEU A 39 4.18 -11.59 15.35
CA LEU A 39 4.28 -11.75 16.79
C LEU A 39 5.73 -11.56 17.29
N ALA A 40 6.73 -12.02 16.55
CA ALA A 40 8.14 -11.85 16.88
C ALA A 40 8.50 -10.36 16.99
N HIS A 41 8.04 -9.53 16.05
CA HIS A 41 8.26 -8.07 16.11
C HIS A 41 7.59 -7.37 17.29
N GLN A 42 6.42 -7.88 17.74
CA GLN A 42 5.71 -7.30 18.90
C GLN A 42 6.28 -7.78 20.23
N SER A 43 7.10 -8.83 20.24
CA SER A 43 7.40 -9.62 21.45
C SER A 43 8.73 -9.28 22.12
N ASN A 44 9.49 -8.33 21.61
CA ASN A 44 10.84 -8.01 22.13
C ASN A 44 10.84 -7.64 23.64
N ARG A 45 9.77 -7.01 24.11
CA ARG A 45 9.58 -6.62 25.53
C ARG A 45 8.57 -7.50 26.27
N SER A 46 8.23 -8.67 25.75
CA SER A 46 7.27 -9.56 26.38
C SER A 46 7.78 -10.10 27.73
N ARG A 47 6.86 -10.29 28.70
CA ARG A 47 7.13 -10.99 29.95
C ARG A 47 7.43 -12.49 29.74
N PHE A 48 6.93 -13.09 28.68
CA PHE A 48 7.10 -14.51 28.37
C PHE A 48 8.43 -14.78 27.68
N ARG A 49 9.24 -15.70 28.29
CA ARG A 49 10.57 -16.05 27.78
C ARG A 49 10.55 -16.58 26.35
N ILE A 50 9.56 -17.43 26.02
CA ILE A 50 9.43 -18.02 24.68
C ILE A 50 9.22 -16.94 23.60
N LEU A 51 8.41 -15.93 23.87
CA LEU A 51 8.17 -14.83 22.93
C LEU A 51 9.41 -13.98 22.73
N ARG A 52 10.22 -13.76 23.80
CA ARG A 52 11.50 -13.06 23.65
C ARG A 52 12.53 -13.88 22.86
N LEU A 53 12.53 -15.22 23.00
CA LEU A 53 13.39 -16.09 22.20
C LEU A 53 12.98 -16.04 20.72
N LEU A 54 11.69 -16.04 20.43
CA LEU A 54 11.14 -15.87 19.08
C LEU A 54 11.61 -14.53 18.47
N ALA A 55 11.43 -13.42 19.20
CA ALA A 55 11.89 -12.11 18.77
C ALA A 55 13.41 -12.07 18.52
N LYS A 56 14.20 -12.72 19.38
CA LYS A 56 15.66 -12.82 19.23
C LYS A 56 16.04 -13.63 18.00
N ALA A 57 15.41 -14.77 17.76
CA ALA A 57 15.68 -15.60 16.58
C ALA A 57 15.40 -14.81 15.29
N HIS A 58 14.27 -14.10 15.25
CA HIS A 58 13.93 -13.28 14.10
C HIS A 58 14.82 -12.03 13.96
N SER A 59 15.26 -11.41 15.06
CA SER A 59 16.16 -10.24 15.01
C SER A 59 17.52 -10.55 14.34
N ILE A 60 17.97 -11.80 14.39
CA ILE A 60 19.20 -12.25 13.71
C ILE A 60 19.05 -12.11 12.19
N HIS A 61 17.86 -12.36 11.67
CA HIS A 61 17.51 -12.19 10.27
C HIS A 61 17.68 -10.74 9.81
N HIS A 62 17.16 -9.76 10.59
CA HIS A 62 17.37 -8.34 10.32
C HIS A 62 18.81 -7.84 10.53
N GLN A 63 19.67 -8.63 11.20
CA GLN A 63 21.10 -8.38 11.28
C GLN A 63 21.87 -8.99 10.12
N TYR A 64 21.36 -10.09 9.55
CA TYR A 64 21.93 -10.73 8.36
C TYR A 64 21.61 -9.93 7.08
N PHE A 65 20.35 -9.56 6.86
CA PHE A 65 19.96 -8.63 5.81
C PHE A 65 19.46 -7.34 6.47
N ASP A 66 20.25 -6.27 6.37
CA ASP A 66 20.07 -5.08 7.17
C ASP A 66 19.09 -4.07 6.55
N ARG A 67 18.84 -2.99 7.28
CA ARG A 67 17.98 -1.88 6.81
C ARG A 67 18.50 -1.13 5.57
N ASN A 68 19.79 -1.30 5.23
CA ASN A 68 20.38 -0.75 4.02
C ASN A 68 20.28 -1.74 2.86
N LEU A 69 19.52 -2.83 3.03
CA LEU A 69 19.33 -3.91 2.06
C LEU A 69 20.66 -4.55 1.64
N ARG A 70 21.55 -4.77 2.61
CA ARG A 70 22.87 -5.38 2.41
C ARG A 70 23.02 -6.60 3.30
N PHE A 71 23.73 -7.62 2.78
CA PHE A 71 24.07 -8.80 3.55
C PHE A 71 25.24 -8.51 4.51
N ASN A 72 25.09 -9.02 5.74
CA ASN A 72 26.14 -9.04 6.76
C ASN A 72 26.55 -10.50 7.03
N GLU A 73 27.62 -10.93 6.36
CA GLU A 73 28.11 -12.31 6.37
C GLU A 73 28.44 -12.83 7.80
N ARG A 74 28.70 -11.95 8.74
CA ARG A 74 28.96 -12.31 10.15
C ARG A 74 27.76 -13.03 10.79
N PHE A 75 26.54 -12.74 10.34
CA PHE A 75 25.32 -13.32 10.88
C PHE A 75 24.78 -14.49 10.04
N ARG A 76 25.41 -14.83 8.91
CA ARG A 76 24.95 -15.88 7.97
C ARG A 76 24.64 -17.20 8.67
N TYR A 77 25.60 -17.80 9.36
CA TYR A 77 25.41 -19.08 10.05
C TYR A 77 24.29 -19.02 11.09
N ARG A 78 24.25 -17.93 11.87
CA ARG A 78 23.20 -17.72 12.88
C ARG A 78 21.82 -17.56 12.22
N ASN A 79 21.74 -16.89 11.07
CA ASN A 79 20.49 -16.77 10.32
C ASN A 79 19.96 -18.13 9.88
N ILE A 80 20.83 -19.00 9.34
CA ILE A 80 20.46 -20.36 8.94
C ILE A 80 19.96 -21.16 10.15
N VAL A 81 20.72 -21.16 11.25
CA VAL A 81 20.39 -21.99 12.42
C VAL A 81 19.15 -21.49 13.17
N TRP A 82 18.97 -20.20 13.34
CA TRP A 82 17.91 -19.66 14.17
C TRP A 82 16.69 -19.24 13.38
N HIS A 83 16.87 -18.42 12.35
CA HIS A 83 15.74 -17.86 11.61
C HIS A 83 15.17 -18.85 10.59
N LEU A 84 16.00 -19.40 9.70
CA LEU A 84 15.53 -20.34 8.67
C LEU A 84 14.90 -21.60 9.31
N SER A 85 15.51 -22.13 10.39
CA SER A 85 14.90 -23.25 11.12
C SER A 85 13.56 -22.90 11.77
N LEU A 86 13.43 -21.69 12.32
CA LEU A 86 12.16 -21.20 12.85
C LEU A 86 11.11 -21.06 11.74
N GLU A 87 11.47 -20.42 10.63
CA GLU A 87 10.59 -20.20 9.47
C GLU A 87 10.04 -21.54 8.95
N VAL A 88 10.93 -22.49 8.61
CA VAL A 88 10.51 -23.78 8.05
C VAL A 88 9.69 -24.60 9.05
N SER A 89 10.06 -24.58 10.33
CA SER A 89 9.29 -25.26 11.37
C SER A 89 7.87 -24.70 11.49
N CYS A 90 7.73 -23.40 11.49
CA CYS A 90 6.41 -22.73 11.52
C CYS A 90 5.59 -23.05 10.27
N GLN A 91 6.20 -23.02 9.09
CA GLN A 91 5.53 -23.40 7.83
C GLN A 91 5.04 -24.84 7.86
N MET A 92 5.88 -25.79 8.32
CA MET A 92 5.52 -27.21 8.45
C MET A 92 4.39 -27.43 9.46
N ILE A 93 4.45 -26.78 10.62
CA ILE A 93 3.39 -26.84 11.64
C ILE A 93 2.07 -26.31 11.05
N GLY A 94 2.09 -25.13 10.43
CA GLY A 94 0.91 -24.54 9.81
C GLY A 94 0.30 -25.41 8.71
N SER A 95 1.13 -25.97 7.83
CA SER A 95 0.68 -26.91 6.79
C SER A 95 0.06 -28.18 7.39
N THR A 96 0.67 -28.73 8.43
CA THR A 96 0.14 -29.91 9.14
C THR A 96 -1.19 -29.58 9.83
N MET A 97 -1.31 -28.41 10.48
CA MET A 97 -2.57 -27.95 11.07
C MET A 97 -3.68 -27.81 10.04
N SER A 98 -3.36 -27.19 8.90
CA SER A 98 -4.32 -27.05 7.78
C SER A 98 -4.75 -28.40 7.23
N TRP A 99 -3.81 -29.35 7.09
CA TRP A 99 -4.10 -30.70 6.65
C TRP A 99 -4.98 -31.45 7.65
N LEU A 100 -4.68 -31.37 8.96
CA LEU A 100 -5.51 -31.97 10.02
C LEU A 100 -6.94 -31.40 10.02
N LEU A 101 -7.09 -30.10 9.95
CA LEU A 101 -8.40 -29.45 9.87
C LEU A 101 -9.17 -29.92 8.63
N GLY A 102 -8.52 -29.91 7.46
CA GLY A 102 -9.12 -30.42 6.23
C GLY A 102 -9.57 -31.88 6.35
N SER A 103 -8.77 -32.73 6.96
CA SER A 103 -9.09 -34.16 7.19
C SER A 103 -10.28 -34.36 8.13
N LEU A 104 -10.40 -33.53 9.18
CA LEU A 104 -11.54 -33.55 10.11
C LEU A 104 -12.84 -33.14 9.42
N PHE A 105 -12.81 -32.09 8.61
CA PHE A 105 -14.00 -31.62 7.88
C PHE A 105 -14.43 -32.58 6.77
N MET A 106 -13.48 -33.22 6.09
CA MET A 106 -13.77 -34.14 4.98
C MET A 106 -14.09 -35.59 5.43
N ARG A 107 -14.11 -35.87 6.72
CA ARG A 107 -14.49 -37.18 7.35
C ARG A 107 -13.76 -38.44 6.81
N LYS A 108 -12.74 -38.32 5.98
CA LYS A 108 -11.95 -39.45 5.45
C LYS A 108 -10.47 -39.05 5.40
N ALA A 109 -9.73 -39.40 6.45
CA ALA A 109 -8.28 -39.47 6.33
C ALA A 109 -7.95 -40.69 5.46
N SER A 110 -7.84 -40.53 4.16
CA SER A 110 -7.35 -41.58 3.27
C SER A 110 -5.82 -41.54 3.21
N LEU A 111 -5.17 -42.66 2.93
CA LEU A 111 -3.73 -42.73 2.73
C LEU A 111 -3.22 -41.73 1.67
N SER A 112 -4.02 -41.43 0.67
CA SER A 112 -3.70 -40.42 -0.35
C SER A 112 -3.52 -39.04 0.22
N GLN A 113 -4.32 -38.63 1.22
CA GLN A 113 -4.17 -37.35 1.90
C GLN A 113 -2.90 -37.25 2.74
N PHE A 114 -2.44 -38.39 3.32
CA PHE A 114 -1.18 -38.42 4.06
C PHE A 114 0.02 -38.27 3.12
N HIS A 115 -0.01 -38.86 1.93
CA HIS A 115 1.02 -38.63 0.92
C HIS A 115 1.10 -37.14 0.50
N ASP A 116 -0.03 -36.44 0.40
CA ASP A 116 -0.07 -35.02 0.08
C ASP A 116 0.65 -34.20 1.16
N LEU A 117 0.42 -34.52 2.45
CA LEU A 117 1.16 -33.89 3.55
C LEU A 117 2.67 -34.14 3.43
N ILE A 118 3.09 -35.41 3.19
CA ILE A 118 4.51 -35.74 3.02
C ILE A 118 5.13 -34.92 1.87
N ILE A 119 4.44 -34.79 0.74
CA ILE A 119 4.90 -33.98 -0.41
C ILE A 119 5.10 -32.53 0.03
N ILE A 120 4.12 -31.92 0.71
CA ILE A 120 4.21 -30.53 1.16
C ILE A 120 5.40 -30.33 2.10
N LEU A 121 5.54 -31.18 3.12
CA LEU A 121 6.63 -31.10 4.08
C LEU A 121 8.00 -31.33 3.40
N SER A 122 8.07 -32.22 2.42
CA SER A 122 9.29 -32.49 1.64
C SER A 122 9.68 -31.27 0.78
N VAL A 123 8.70 -30.60 0.16
CA VAL A 123 8.94 -29.35 -0.59
C VAL A 123 9.46 -28.25 0.33
N GLN A 124 8.86 -28.06 1.51
CA GLN A 124 9.31 -27.06 2.48
C GLN A 124 10.72 -27.36 3.01
N ALA A 125 11.01 -28.63 3.35
CA ALA A 125 12.35 -29.06 3.75
C ALA A 125 13.38 -28.90 2.64
N GLY A 126 13.02 -29.27 1.41
CA GLY A 126 13.88 -29.13 0.22
C GLY A 126 14.21 -27.66 -0.05
N ARG A 127 13.21 -26.77 0.02
CA ARG A 127 13.43 -25.30 -0.10
C ARG A 127 14.42 -24.82 0.97
N ALA A 128 14.21 -25.19 2.23
CA ALA A 128 15.10 -24.79 3.31
C ALA A 128 16.52 -25.32 3.12
N ALA A 129 16.69 -26.56 2.64
CA ALA A 129 17.99 -27.14 2.32
C ALA A 129 18.70 -26.35 1.21
N VAL A 130 17.97 -25.97 0.14
CA VAL A 130 18.51 -25.13 -0.94
C VAL A 130 18.94 -23.76 -0.43
N VAL A 131 18.14 -23.10 0.41
CA VAL A 131 18.48 -21.82 1.03
C VAL A 131 19.73 -21.96 1.92
N ALA A 132 19.80 -23.00 2.74
CA ALA A 132 20.96 -23.27 3.59
C ALA A 132 22.22 -23.53 2.75
N TRP A 133 22.10 -24.31 1.69
CA TRP A 133 23.18 -24.58 0.74
C TRP A 133 23.65 -23.29 0.03
N ASN A 134 22.71 -22.42 -0.34
CA ASN A 134 22.98 -21.13 -0.94
C ASN A 134 23.37 -20.05 0.09
N SER A 135 24.00 -20.46 1.18
CA SER A 135 24.53 -19.56 2.21
C SER A 135 23.48 -18.71 2.93
N GLY A 136 22.24 -19.19 3.00
CA GLY A 136 21.12 -18.48 3.60
C GLY A 136 20.46 -17.45 2.69
N ASN A 137 20.86 -17.37 1.42
CA ASN A 137 20.24 -16.51 0.42
C ASN A 137 19.00 -17.20 -0.16
N ASP A 138 17.88 -16.52 -0.11
CA ASP A 138 16.65 -16.90 -0.77
C ASP A 138 16.22 -15.87 -1.84
N SER A 139 15.14 -16.17 -2.53
CA SER A 139 14.63 -15.31 -3.61
C SER A 139 14.07 -13.96 -3.13
N ASN A 140 13.80 -13.81 -1.82
CA ASN A 140 13.20 -12.60 -1.27
C ASN A 140 14.25 -11.57 -0.80
N HIS A 141 15.53 -11.97 -0.70
CA HIS A 141 16.61 -11.10 -0.26
C HIS A 141 17.47 -10.68 -1.43
N ILE A 142 17.12 -9.56 -2.04
CA ILE A 142 17.87 -8.94 -3.13
C ILE A 142 18.41 -7.59 -2.63
N PRO A 143 19.75 -7.34 -2.76
CA PRO A 143 20.30 -6.01 -2.50
C PRO A 143 19.77 -5.00 -3.51
N TYR A 144 19.21 -3.91 -3.03
CA TYR A 144 18.70 -2.83 -3.87
C TYR A 144 19.58 -1.58 -3.73
N PRO A 145 20.05 -0.97 -4.84
CA PRO A 145 20.81 0.29 -4.81
C PRO A 145 19.91 1.49 -4.47
N ARG A 146 18.62 1.36 -4.75
CA ARG A 146 17.55 2.30 -4.38
C ARG A 146 16.41 1.52 -3.75
N LEU A 147 15.61 2.22 -2.94
CA LEU A 147 14.46 1.59 -2.32
C LEU A 147 13.46 1.13 -3.38
N PRO A 148 13.09 -0.15 -3.38
CA PRO A 148 12.10 -0.64 -4.32
C PRO A 148 10.72 -0.06 -4.02
N LYS A 149 9.93 0.10 -5.06
CA LYS A 149 8.52 0.45 -4.97
C LYS A 149 7.71 -0.82 -4.74
N ASP A 150 6.70 -0.73 -3.86
CA ASP A 150 5.73 -1.81 -3.69
C ASP A 150 5.03 -2.10 -5.04
N PRO A 151 5.17 -3.30 -5.63
CA PRO A 151 4.55 -3.64 -6.91
C PRO A 151 3.03 -3.80 -6.81
N PHE A 152 2.49 -3.81 -5.58
CA PHE A 152 1.08 -3.95 -5.28
C PHE A 152 0.46 -5.23 -5.90
N THR A 153 1.16 -6.33 -5.78
CA THR A 153 0.71 -7.67 -6.18
C THR A 153 0.13 -8.43 -4.99
N PHE A 154 -0.70 -9.44 -5.25
CA PHE A 154 -1.20 -10.35 -4.21
C PHE A 154 -0.06 -11.20 -3.61
N PHE A 155 0.82 -11.69 -4.47
CA PHE A 155 2.00 -12.43 -4.06
C PHE A 155 3.11 -11.48 -3.63
N VAL A 156 3.80 -11.86 -2.57
CA VAL A 156 4.98 -11.17 -2.06
C VAL A 156 6.16 -11.46 -2.96
N GLY A 157 6.86 -10.41 -3.36
CA GLY A 157 8.13 -10.47 -4.06
C GLY A 157 9.26 -9.85 -3.22
N PRO A 158 10.50 -9.88 -3.72
CA PRO A 158 11.66 -9.34 -3.02
C PRO A 158 11.54 -7.85 -2.71
N GLU A 159 10.82 -7.07 -3.55
CA GLU A 159 10.57 -5.65 -3.31
C GLU A 159 9.75 -5.42 -2.04
N TYR A 160 8.70 -6.22 -1.85
CA TYR A 160 7.83 -6.11 -0.68
C TYR A 160 8.56 -6.53 0.59
N HIS A 161 9.34 -7.60 0.53
CA HIS A 161 10.13 -8.07 1.64
C HIS A 161 11.27 -7.09 2.01
N ALA A 162 11.89 -6.45 1.03
CA ALA A 162 12.85 -5.37 1.26
C ALA A 162 12.23 -4.19 2.03
N LEU A 163 10.96 -3.83 1.74
CA LEU A 163 10.25 -2.80 2.50
C LEU A 163 10.06 -3.20 3.97
N HIS A 164 9.85 -4.51 4.26
CA HIS A 164 9.81 -5.02 5.62
C HIS A 164 11.12 -4.81 6.39
N HIS A 165 12.27 -5.05 5.77
CA HIS A 165 13.57 -4.82 6.39
C HIS A 165 13.82 -3.35 6.73
N ILE A 166 13.27 -2.42 5.93
CA ILE A 166 13.37 -0.97 6.21
C ILE A 166 12.38 -0.55 7.29
N GLU A 167 11.14 -1.05 7.23
CA GLU A 167 10.06 -0.75 8.18
C GLU A 167 9.55 -2.04 8.83
N PRO A 168 10.24 -2.53 9.87
CA PRO A 168 9.99 -3.85 10.46
C PRO A 168 8.64 -4.00 11.17
N LEU A 169 7.84 -2.95 11.30
CA LEU A 169 6.51 -2.99 11.89
C LEU A 169 5.39 -3.05 10.84
N ALA A 170 5.76 -3.27 9.58
CA ALA A 170 4.85 -3.41 8.44
C ALA A 170 5.38 -4.45 7.45
N TYR A 171 4.58 -4.79 6.44
CA TYR A 171 4.97 -5.67 5.32
C TYR A 171 5.35 -7.09 5.77
N PHE A 172 4.52 -7.73 6.59
CA PHE A 172 4.83 -9.03 7.22
C PHE A 172 4.67 -10.23 6.30
N GLY A 173 3.89 -10.13 5.23
CA GLY A 173 3.68 -11.25 4.32
C GLY A 173 4.97 -11.81 3.75
N SER A 174 5.11 -13.14 3.77
CA SER A 174 6.26 -13.85 3.19
C SER A 174 5.98 -14.44 1.80
N MET A 175 4.74 -14.85 1.54
CA MET A 175 4.29 -15.40 0.27
C MET A 175 3.06 -14.68 -0.29
N VAL A 176 2.12 -14.35 0.58
CA VAL A 176 0.87 -13.64 0.24
C VAL A 176 0.61 -12.52 1.24
N ARG A 177 -0.09 -11.46 0.82
CA ARG A 177 -0.34 -10.28 1.66
C ARG A 177 -1.58 -10.39 2.55
N LEU A 178 -2.18 -11.56 2.69
CA LEU A 178 -3.45 -11.73 3.40
C LEU A 178 -3.40 -11.25 4.85
N LEU A 179 -2.31 -11.56 5.57
CA LEU A 179 -2.14 -11.09 6.94
C LEU A 179 -2.05 -9.56 7.01
N ASP A 180 -1.28 -8.95 6.12
CA ASP A 180 -1.12 -7.49 6.07
C ASP A 180 -2.43 -6.79 5.72
N TRP A 181 -3.24 -7.36 4.84
CA TRP A 181 -4.57 -6.84 4.54
C TRP A 181 -5.49 -6.91 5.75
N PHE A 182 -5.47 -8.04 6.47
CA PHE A 182 -6.30 -8.21 7.67
C PHE A 182 -5.87 -7.27 8.80
N LEU A 183 -4.57 -7.16 9.07
CA LEU A 183 -4.03 -6.32 10.13
C LEU A 183 -3.89 -4.83 9.73
N GLY A 184 -3.97 -4.52 8.44
CA GLY A 184 -3.67 -3.20 7.90
C GLY A 184 -2.20 -2.82 8.13
N THR A 185 -1.29 -3.75 7.85
CA THR A 185 0.16 -3.59 7.99
C THR A 185 0.89 -3.54 6.63
N GLY A 186 0.13 -3.46 5.53
CA GLY A 186 0.71 -3.29 4.19
C GLY A 186 1.32 -1.92 3.92
N VAL A 187 1.16 -0.95 4.84
CA VAL A 187 1.85 0.36 4.83
C VAL A 187 1.97 0.86 6.26
N SER A 188 3.14 1.36 6.65
CA SER A 188 3.35 2.05 7.91
C SER A 188 3.22 3.57 7.73
N LEU A 189 2.38 4.17 8.56
CA LEU A 189 2.24 5.64 8.68
C LEU A 189 2.98 6.18 9.91
N ARG A 190 3.43 5.30 10.79
CA ARG A 190 4.07 5.67 12.05
C ARG A 190 5.37 6.44 11.81
N GLY A 191 5.51 7.57 12.51
CA GLY A 191 6.71 8.40 12.41
C GLY A 191 6.84 9.20 11.11
N ARG A 192 5.90 9.08 10.16
CA ARG A 192 5.90 9.84 8.90
C ARG A 192 5.52 11.29 9.16
N ARG A 193 6.13 12.21 8.44
CA ARG A 193 5.83 13.64 8.43
C ARG A 193 4.88 13.94 7.29
N VAL A 194 3.76 14.59 7.61
CA VAL A 194 2.68 14.83 6.66
C VAL A 194 2.56 16.32 6.38
N THR A 195 2.43 16.72 5.11
CA THR A 195 1.98 18.04 4.71
C THR A 195 0.62 17.89 4.05
N MET A 196 -0.41 18.59 4.57
CA MET A 196 -1.78 18.43 4.10
C MET A 196 -2.43 19.78 3.81
N THR A 197 -2.82 19.98 2.55
CA THR A 197 -3.71 21.08 2.16
C THR A 197 -5.17 20.71 2.42
N GLY A 198 -6.03 21.72 2.61
CA GLY A 198 -7.46 21.46 2.85
C GLY A 198 -7.78 20.87 4.23
N SER A 199 -6.89 20.98 5.21
CA SER A 199 -7.04 20.46 6.58
C SER A 199 -8.26 21.00 7.33
N ARG A 200 -8.78 22.18 6.97
CA ARG A 200 -9.98 22.79 7.56
C ARG A 200 -11.29 22.25 6.98
N GLY A 201 -11.24 21.52 5.87
CA GLY A 201 -12.39 20.83 5.29
C GLY A 201 -12.83 19.65 6.17
N ALA A 202 -14.07 19.18 5.98
CA ALA A 202 -14.62 18.08 6.78
C ALA A 202 -13.74 16.82 6.68
N LEU A 203 -13.34 16.42 5.48
CA LEU A 203 -12.46 15.26 5.27
C LEU A 203 -11.04 15.52 5.79
N GLY A 204 -10.49 16.74 5.61
CA GLY A 204 -9.17 17.09 6.10
C GLY A 204 -9.07 17.02 7.63
N GLN A 205 -10.07 17.50 8.36
CA GLN A 205 -10.16 17.38 9.82
C GLN A 205 -10.25 15.91 10.25
N ALA A 206 -11.09 15.12 9.57
CA ALA A 206 -11.23 13.70 9.85
C ALA A 206 -9.94 12.91 9.57
N LEU A 207 -9.25 13.19 8.45
CA LEU A 207 -7.95 12.61 8.13
C LEU A 207 -6.89 12.98 9.18
N THR A 208 -6.83 14.25 9.61
CA THR A 208 -5.92 14.71 10.66
C THR A 208 -6.07 13.88 11.93
N LYS A 209 -7.32 13.71 12.39
CA LYS A 209 -7.62 12.88 13.57
C LYS A 209 -7.17 11.43 13.40
N GLN A 210 -7.47 10.83 12.26
CA GLN A 210 -7.12 9.44 11.98
C GLN A 210 -5.60 9.25 11.83
N LEU A 211 -4.88 10.18 11.20
CA LEU A 211 -3.43 10.15 11.05
C LEU A 211 -2.71 10.22 12.40
N HIS A 212 -3.17 11.05 13.33
CA HIS A 212 -2.64 11.07 14.70
C HIS A 212 -2.80 9.71 15.38
N LEU A 213 -3.96 9.03 15.22
CA LEU A 213 -4.17 7.67 15.74
C LEU A 213 -3.21 6.64 15.12
N GLN A 214 -2.72 6.86 13.91
CA GLN A 214 -1.70 6.03 13.27
C GLN A 214 -0.27 6.37 13.70
N GLY A 215 -0.08 7.34 14.57
CA GLY A 215 1.22 7.72 15.12
C GLY A 215 2.13 8.43 14.12
N VAL A 216 1.58 9.23 13.20
CA VAL A 216 2.41 10.14 12.39
C VAL A 216 3.18 11.10 13.28
N ARG A 217 4.37 11.52 12.86
CA ARG A 217 5.26 12.36 13.66
C ARG A 217 4.74 13.79 13.78
N CYS A 218 4.29 14.36 12.67
CA CYS A 218 3.73 15.71 12.61
C CYS A 218 2.84 15.87 11.37
N ILE A 219 1.94 16.86 11.42
CA ILE A 219 1.08 17.22 10.29
C ILE A 219 1.19 18.74 10.10
N HIS A 220 1.82 19.16 9.02
CA HIS A 220 1.89 20.54 8.57
C HIS A 220 0.65 20.85 7.73
N THR A 221 -0.05 21.92 8.05
CA THR A 221 -1.34 22.26 7.44
C THR A 221 -1.32 23.68 6.88
N PRO A 222 -0.68 23.90 5.71
CA PRO A 222 -0.62 25.20 5.08
C PRO A 222 -2.01 25.76 4.76
N LYS A 223 -2.20 27.02 5.03
CA LYS A 223 -3.47 27.73 4.90
C LYS A 223 -3.50 28.47 3.56
N PHE A 224 -4.50 28.17 2.73
CA PHE A 224 -4.76 28.92 1.52
C PHE A 224 -5.09 30.37 1.85
N GLY A 225 -4.53 31.30 1.06
CA GLY A 225 -4.67 32.77 1.25
C GLY A 225 -3.77 33.36 2.34
N VAL A 226 -2.93 32.52 3.02
CA VAL A 226 -1.98 32.99 4.05
C VAL A 226 -0.59 32.43 3.76
N ASP A 227 -0.45 31.12 3.70
CA ASP A 227 0.83 30.46 3.48
C ASP A 227 1.08 30.20 1.98
N TRP A 228 0.02 30.07 1.19
CA TRP A 228 0.08 29.84 -0.26
C TRP A 228 -1.18 30.33 -0.98
N THR A 229 -1.06 30.60 -2.26
CA THR A 229 -2.16 30.96 -3.17
C THR A 229 -2.02 30.19 -4.49
N TYR A 230 -2.93 30.42 -5.46
CA TYR A 230 -2.77 29.83 -6.80
C TYR A 230 -1.62 30.43 -7.61
N ASP A 231 -1.13 31.60 -7.20
CA ASP A 231 -0.02 32.33 -7.85
C ASP A 231 1.30 32.21 -7.06
N ASP A 232 1.27 31.68 -5.82
CA ASP A 232 2.46 31.57 -4.95
C ASP A 232 2.50 30.22 -4.22
N TYR A 233 3.48 29.41 -4.54
CA TYR A 233 3.77 28.10 -3.97
C TYR A 233 5.08 28.06 -3.17
N SER A 234 5.71 29.19 -2.86
CA SER A 234 7.01 29.31 -2.19
C SER A 234 7.06 28.60 -0.83
N TYR A 235 5.94 28.58 -0.11
CA TYR A 235 5.82 27.81 1.13
C TYR A 235 6.19 26.32 0.94
N PHE A 236 5.74 25.71 -0.15
CA PHE A 236 5.97 24.30 -0.40
C PHE A 236 7.44 24.01 -0.73
N GLU A 237 8.08 24.86 -1.49
CA GLU A 237 9.51 24.75 -1.80
C GLU A 237 10.36 24.69 -0.53
N SER A 238 10.03 25.52 0.47
CA SER A 238 10.75 25.60 1.74
C SER A 238 10.49 24.40 2.67
N ASN A 239 9.30 23.75 2.56
CA ASN A 239 8.83 22.80 3.57
C ASN A 239 8.80 21.33 3.10
N PHE A 240 9.03 21.05 1.81
CA PHE A 240 9.02 19.68 1.30
C PHE A 240 10.16 18.80 1.80
N ALA A 241 11.29 19.39 2.22
CA ALA A 241 12.39 18.64 2.84
C ALA A 241 11.92 17.81 4.08
N ASP A 242 10.92 18.32 4.78
CA ASP A 242 10.33 17.72 5.98
C ASP A 242 9.00 16.97 5.69
N THR A 243 8.73 16.63 4.43
CA THR A 243 7.49 15.98 4.03
C THR A 243 7.76 14.56 3.55
N ASP A 244 7.12 13.57 4.20
CA ASP A 244 7.14 12.16 3.77
C ASP A 244 5.84 11.80 3.04
N ILE A 245 4.73 12.47 3.37
CA ILE A 245 3.42 12.26 2.76
C ILE A 245 2.80 13.62 2.46
N LEU A 246 2.54 13.89 1.20
CA LEU A 246 1.81 15.05 0.73
C LEU A 246 0.34 14.68 0.52
N ILE A 247 -0.59 15.34 1.22
CA ILE A 247 -2.03 15.11 1.09
C ILE A 247 -2.70 16.33 0.51
N LEU A 248 -3.32 16.18 -0.65
CA LEU A 248 -4.06 17.24 -1.34
C LEU A 248 -5.56 16.98 -1.13
N ALA A 249 -6.10 17.56 -0.03
CA ALA A 249 -7.51 17.46 0.34
C ALA A 249 -8.27 18.78 0.18
N HIS A 250 -7.64 19.78 -0.44
CA HIS A 250 -8.31 21.01 -0.83
C HIS A 250 -9.12 20.82 -2.12
N GLY A 251 -10.06 21.67 -2.33
CA GLY A 251 -10.89 21.71 -3.51
C GLY A 251 -12.03 22.72 -3.36
N SER A 252 -12.60 23.13 -4.48
CA SER A 252 -13.72 24.05 -4.55
C SER A 252 -14.79 23.53 -5.50
N LYS A 253 -16.04 23.87 -5.22
CA LYS A 253 -17.15 23.74 -6.16
C LYS A 253 -17.62 25.10 -6.72
N ASN A 254 -16.94 26.17 -6.32
CA ASN A 254 -17.23 27.51 -6.82
C ASN A 254 -16.76 27.61 -8.28
N ASP A 255 -17.63 28.08 -9.17
CA ASP A 255 -17.39 28.12 -10.60
C ASP A 255 -16.15 28.95 -10.96
N ASP A 256 -15.88 30.02 -10.23
CA ASP A 256 -14.77 30.95 -10.51
C ASP A 256 -13.38 30.33 -10.29
N ASN A 257 -13.26 29.31 -9.43
CA ASN A 257 -11.95 28.73 -9.05
C ASN A 257 -11.93 27.21 -8.93
N ALA A 258 -12.96 26.53 -9.44
CA ALA A 258 -13.02 25.07 -9.36
C ALA A 258 -11.88 24.39 -10.11
N HIS A 259 -11.47 24.94 -11.26
CA HIS A 259 -10.41 24.37 -12.07
C HIS A 259 -9.04 24.51 -11.40
N GLU A 260 -8.72 25.69 -10.93
CA GLU A 260 -7.48 25.97 -10.19
C GLU A 260 -7.41 25.12 -8.91
N ALA A 261 -8.51 25.07 -8.15
CA ALA A 261 -8.52 24.34 -6.88
C ALA A 261 -8.45 22.82 -7.02
N ASN A 262 -9.08 22.24 -8.05
CA ASN A 262 -9.22 20.79 -8.17
C ASN A 262 -8.25 20.17 -9.18
N CYS A 263 -7.62 20.97 -10.06
CA CYS A 263 -6.72 20.46 -11.10
C CYS A 263 -5.35 21.16 -11.09
N GLU A 264 -5.29 22.47 -11.34
CA GLU A 264 -4.03 23.16 -11.59
C GLU A 264 -3.14 23.23 -10.35
N SER A 265 -3.66 23.70 -9.21
CA SER A 265 -2.88 23.77 -7.97
C SER A 265 -2.42 22.40 -7.45
N PRO A 266 -3.25 21.32 -7.48
CA PRO A 266 -2.75 19.98 -7.21
C PRO A 266 -1.60 19.57 -8.12
N VAL A 267 -1.67 19.83 -9.44
CA VAL A 267 -0.60 19.53 -10.38
C VAL A 267 0.67 20.30 -10.03
N ALA A 268 0.57 21.62 -9.84
CA ALA A 268 1.71 22.48 -9.48
C ALA A 268 2.41 21.98 -8.21
N ILE A 269 1.64 21.72 -7.14
CA ILE A 269 2.18 21.26 -5.86
C ILE A 269 2.83 19.87 -6.00
N ILE A 270 2.26 18.95 -6.79
CA ILE A 270 2.83 17.62 -7.01
C ILE A 270 4.13 17.71 -7.80
N GLU A 271 4.19 18.53 -8.85
CA GLU A 271 5.43 18.68 -9.65
C GLU A 271 6.56 19.27 -8.80
N LEU A 272 6.29 20.27 -7.98
CA LEU A 272 7.27 20.79 -7.01
C LEU A 272 7.72 19.71 -6.02
N PHE A 273 6.79 18.91 -5.50
CA PHE A 273 7.12 17.82 -4.58
C PHE A 273 7.97 16.75 -5.26
N LYS A 274 7.70 16.46 -6.53
CA LYS A 274 8.45 15.49 -7.32
C LYS A 274 9.93 15.87 -7.42
N GLU A 275 10.28 17.13 -7.65
CA GLU A 275 11.67 17.59 -7.68
C GLU A 275 12.43 17.29 -6.38
N PHE A 276 11.74 17.38 -5.23
CA PHE A 276 12.28 16.97 -3.93
C PHE A 276 12.45 15.45 -3.83
N CYS A 277 11.47 14.69 -4.31
CA CYS A 277 11.51 13.23 -4.28
C CYS A 277 12.67 12.68 -5.12
N GLU A 278 12.95 13.25 -6.26
CA GLU A 278 14.06 12.86 -7.15
C GLU A 278 15.45 13.01 -6.48
N ARG A 279 15.60 14.01 -5.62
CA ARG A 279 16.85 14.29 -4.88
C ARG A 279 17.02 13.41 -3.65
N ARG A 280 15.96 12.74 -3.20
CA ARG A 280 15.94 11.93 -1.97
C ARG A 280 16.60 10.58 -2.20
N LYS A 281 17.67 10.28 -1.45
CA LYS A 281 18.50 9.07 -1.66
C LYS A 281 18.20 7.92 -0.72
N LEU A 282 17.57 8.15 0.45
CA LEU A 282 17.40 7.16 1.51
C LEU A 282 16.01 7.26 2.16
N GLY A 283 15.49 6.13 2.63
CA GLY A 283 14.23 6.02 3.36
C GLY A 283 13.07 5.53 2.51
N LEU A 284 11.90 5.32 3.13
CA LEU A 284 10.68 4.94 2.42
C LEU A 284 10.34 5.97 1.34
N LEU A 285 9.85 5.51 0.20
CA LEU A 285 9.38 6.40 -0.86
C LEU A 285 8.36 7.39 -0.30
N PRO A 286 8.48 8.67 -0.67
CA PRO A 286 7.46 9.66 -0.38
C PRO A 286 6.10 9.23 -0.95
N GLU A 287 5.03 9.75 -0.40
CA GLU A 287 3.69 9.48 -0.89
C GLU A 287 2.96 10.77 -1.27
N VAL A 288 2.15 10.70 -2.31
CA VAL A 288 1.20 11.75 -2.70
C VAL A 288 -0.20 11.18 -2.64
N TRP A 289 -1.07 11.77 -1.82
CA TRP A 289 -2.48 11.40 -1.72
C TRP A 289 -3.33 12.54 -2.27
N TYR A 290 -4.06 12.25 -3.32
CA TYR A 290 -5.00 13.20 -3.90
C TYR A 290 -6.43 12.77 -3.62
N VAL A 291 -7.25 13.72 -3.17
CA VAL A 291 -8.68 13.50 -2.95
C VAL A 291 -9.45 13.86 -4.22
N GLY A 292 -9.79 12.82 -4.97
CA GLY A 292 -10.68 12.87 -6.14
C GLY A 292 -12.17 12.87 -5.75
N SER A 293 -13.00 12.24 -6.58
CA SER A 293 -14.44 12.12 -6.34
C SER A 293 -15.06 11.05 -7.26
N GLU A 294 -16.13 10.38 -6.83
CA GLU A 294 -16.95 9.56 -7.74
C GLU A 294 -17.56 10.37 -8.91
N ALA A 295 -17.66 11.69 -8.78
CA ALA A 295 -18.07 12.58 -9.86
C ALA A 295 -17.18 12.48 -11.10
N GLU A 296 -15.94 12.05 -10.94
CA GLU A 296 -15.04 11.73 -12.07
C GLU A 296 -15.66 10.69 -13.01
N PHE A 297 -16.42 9.73 -12.47
CA PHE A 297 -17.06 8.66 -13.22
C PHE A 297 -18.45 9.06 -13.75
N HIS A 298 -19.39 9.36 -12.86
CA HIS A 298 -20.79 9.55 -13.22
C HIS A 298 -21.12 10.94 -13.79
N GLY A 299 -20.28 11.92 -13.55
CA GLY A 299 -20.53 13.30 -14.00
C GLY A 299 -21.34 14.13 -13.02
N ALA A 300 -21.78 15.29 -13.46
CA ALA A 300 -22.66 16.17 -12.69
C ALA A 300 -24.10 15.67 -12.75
N TRP A 301 -24.77 15.61 -11.59
CA TRP A 301 -26.20 15.30 -11.51
C TRP A 301 -27.06 16.57 -11.47
N THR A 302 -26.44 17.70 -11.10
CA THR A 302 -27.08 19.00 -11.02
C THR A 302 -26.18 20.05 -11.67
N LYS A 303 -26.74 21.16 -12.18
CA LYS A 303 -25.98 22.19 -12.88
C LYS A 303 -24.89 22.82 -12.01
N ASP A 304 -25.16 23.04 -10.72
CA ASP A 304 -24.20 23.58 -9.75
C ASP A 304 -23.00 22.69 -9.48
N MET A 305 -23.02 21.42 -9.94
CA MET A 305 -21.91 20.48 -9.84
C MET A 305 -21.11 20.32 -11.14
N GLU A 306 -21.45 21.05 -12.18
CA GLU A 306 -20.87 20.88 -13.52
C GLU A 306 -19.39 21.27 -13.54
N HIS A 307 -19.05 22.46 -13.09
CA HIS A 307 -17.67 22.97 -13.01
C HIS A 307 -16.80 22.13 -12.06
N TYR A 308 -17.36 21.75 -10.89
CA TYR A 308 -16.69 20.83 -9.97
C TYR A 308 -16.36 19.50 -10.64
N THR A 309 -17.32 18.90 -11.33
CA THR A 309 -17.15 17.61 -11.99
C THR A 309 -16.13 17.68 -13.13
N GLN A 310 -16.21 18.73 -13.96
CA GLN A 310 -15.27 18.97 -15.04
C GLN A 310 -13.85 19.15 -14.51
N SER A 311 -13.66 19.94 -13.44
CA SER A 311 -12.36 20.16 -12.83
C SER A 311 -11.75 18.87 -12.22
N LYS A 312 -12.56 18.03 -11.55
CA LYS A 312 -12.10 16.74 -11.04
C LYS A 312 -11.73 15.78 -12.18
N ARG A 313 -12.48 15.79 -13.28
CA ARG A 313 -12.15 14.99 -14.47
C ARG A 313 -10.89 15.46 -15.17
N ALA A 314 -10.63 16.77 -15.20
CA ALA A 314 -9.44 17.34 -15.80
C ALA A 314 -8.14 16.85 -15.11
N PHE A 315 -8.22 16.51 -13.82
CA PHE A 315 -7.07 15.96 -13.09
C PHE A 315 -6.79 14.47 -13.40
N VAL A 316 -7.76 13.70 -13.89
CA VAL A 316 -7.61 12.25 -14.11
C VAL A 316 -6.41 11.85 -15.00
N PRO A 317 -6.11 12.53 -16.13
CA PRO A 317 -4.91 12.25 -16.93
C PRO A 317 -3.61 12.40 -16.12
N TYR A 318 -3.50 13.43 -15.30
CA TYR A 318 -2.36 13.64 -14.39
C TYR A 318 -2.28 12.55 -13.34
N ALA A 319 -3.41 12.19 -12.71
CA ALA A 319 -3.48 11.10 -11.75
C ALA A 319 -2.94 9.78 -12.32
N ARG A 320 -3.26 9.46 -13.57
CA ARG A 320 -2.74 8.27 -14.27
C ARG A 320 -1.23 8.34 -14.47
N ARG A 321 -0.69 9.49 -14.86
CA ARG A 321 0.74 9.73 -15.01
C ARG A 321 1.44 9.53 -13.67
N TYR A 322 0.96 10.16 -12.59
CA TYR A 322 1.52 10.03 -11.25
C TYR A 322 1.40 8.61 -10.68
N TYR A 323 0.38 7.86 -11.07
CA TYR A 323 0.25 6.45 -10.68
C TYR A 323 1.42 5.60 -11.18
N GLY A 324 2.04 5.95 -12.30
CA GLY A 324 3.24 5.32 -12.87
C GLY A 324 4.57 5.91 -12.38
N ASP A 325 4.56 7.03 -11.64
CA ASP A 325 5.78 7.74 -11.24
C ASP A 325 6.72 6.88 -10.39
N GLU A 326 8.04 7.02 -10.57
CA GLU A 326 9.05 6.20 -9.88
C GLU A 326 9.55 6.83 -8.58
N PHE A 327 9.39 8.14 -8.40
CA PHE A 327 9.97 8.89 -7.29
C PHE A 327 9.10 8.95 -6.06
N PHE A 328 7.78 8.67 -6.20
CA PHE A 328 6.82 8.61 -5.09
C PHE A 328 5.72 7.59 -5.33
N ASN A 329 5.04 7.19 -4.26
CA ASN A 329 3.81 6.40 -4.32
C ASN A 329 2.60 7.33 -4.41
N TYR A 330 1.91 7.34 -5.55
CA TYR A 330 0.68 8.10 -5.72
C TYR A 330 -0.54 7.28 -5.26
N ARG A 331 -1.41 7.91 -4.45
CA ARG A 331 -2.70 7.35 -4.03
C ARG A 331 -3.85 8.22 -4.47
N HIS A 332 -4.79 7.63 -5.20
CA HIS A 332 -5.99 8.29 -5.68
C HIS A 332 -7.17 7.91 -4.79
N ILE A 333 -7.61 8.83 -3.92
CA ILE A 333 -8.72 8.62 -2.99
C ILE A 333 -9.99 9.08 -3.68
N VAL A 334 -10.96 8.19 -3.87
CA VAL A 334 -12.20 8.45 -4.61
C VAL A 334 -13.40 8.31 -3.68
N PRO A 335 -13.78 9.41 -2.98
CA PRO A 335 -14.93 9.38 -2.10
C PRO A 335 -16.24 9.55 -2.88
N ALA A 336 -17.25 8.78 -2.45
CA ALA A 336 -18.66 9.11 -2.66
C ALA A 336 -19.03 10.37 -1.85
N ALA A 337 -20.22 10.91 -2.08
CA ALA A 337 -20.71 12.06 -1.34
C ALA A 337 -20.75 11.77 0.18
N PHE A 338 -20.04 12.54 0.96
CA PHE A 338 -20.07 12.54 2.41
C PHE A 338 -20.53 13.89 2.97
N THR A 339 -21.05 13.89 4.19
CA THR A 339 -21.57 15.14 4.80
C THR A 339 -20.43 16.15 5.03
N SER A 340 -20.55 17.31 4.40
CA SER A 340 -19.59 18.41 4.47
C SER A 340 -20.29 19.75 4.23
N ARG A 341 -19.52 20.85 4.24
CA ARG A 341 -20.03 22.17 3.81
C ARG A 341 -20.41 22.22 2.32
N MET A 342 -19.83 21.32 1.50
CA MET A 342 -20.11 21.27 0.06
C MET A 342 -21.43 20.55 -0.26
N GLY A 343 -21.98 19.78 0.67
CA GLY A 343 -23.23 19.06 0.50
C GLY A 343 -23.48 17.99 1.55
N ARG A 344 -24.69 17.41 1.53
CA ARG A 344 -25.06 16.25 2.36
C ARG A 344 -24.68 14.97 1.65
N GLY A 345 -24.20 13.97 2.40
CA GLY A 345 -23.93 12.61 1.95
C GLY A 345 -24.42 11.59 2.97
N PHE A 346 -24.48 10.32 2.58
CA PHE A 346 -24.95 9.24 3.46
C PHE A 346 -23.94 8.84 4.55
N ILE A 347 -22.67 9.14 4.36
CA ILE A 347 -21.62 8.84 5.35
C ILE A 347 -21.03 10.12 5.92
N SER A 348 -20.52 10.04 7.14
CA SER A 348 -19.79 11.14 7.76
C SER A 348 -18.37 11.26 7.18
N ALA A 349 -17.76 12.44 7.28
CA ALA A 349 -16.35 12.63 6.92
C ALA A 349 -15.42 11.74 7.76
N ASP A 350 -15.73 11.46 9.03
CA ASP A 350 -14.95 10.56 9.89
C ASP A 350 -15.00 9.11 9.37
N SER A 351 -16.19 8.65 8.96
CA SER A 351 -16.34 7.32 8.33
C SER A 351 -15.58 7.24 7.01
N ALA A 352 -15.65 8.29 6.18
CA ALA A 352 -14.91 8.35 4.91
C ALA A 352 -13.39 8.29 5.15
N ALA A 353 -12.87 9.03 6.13
CA ALA A 353 -11.46 9.00 6.50
C ALA A 353 -11.01 7.63 7.02
N LYS A 354 -11.82 6.96 7.86
CA LYS A 354 -11.53 5.61 8.36
C LYS A 354 -11.43 4.60 7.22
N VAL A 355 -12.39 4.62 6.30
CA VAL A 355 -12.39 3.74 5.11
C VAL A 355 -11.18 4.02 4.23
N ALA A 356 -10.87 5.31 3.97
CA ALA A 356 -9.70 5.69 3.19
C ALA A 356 -8.41 5.16 3.83
N LEU A 357 -8.20 5.35 5.13
CA LEU A 357 -7.01 4.87 5.81
C LEU A 357 -6.94 3.35 5.91
N TRP A 358 -8.07 2.67 6.04
CA TRP A 358 -8.08 1.22 5.99
C TRP A 358 -7.53 0.70 4.65
N TRP A 359 -8.04 1.22 3.52
CA TRP A 359 -7.52 0.88 2.20
C TRP A 359 -6.04 1.24 2.02
N ILE A 360 -5.63 2.43 2.49
CA ILE A 360 -4.23 2.86 2.40
C ILE A 360 -3.32 1.91 3.18
N ARG A 361 -3.73 1.52 4.38
CA ARG A 361 -2.98 0.59 5.24
C ARG A 361 -2.88 -0.82 4.67
N THR A 362 -3.82 -1.25 3.85
CA THR A 362 -3.69 -2.51 3.08
C THR A 362 -2.74 -2.38 1.89
N GLY A 363 -2.24 -1.19 1.61
CA GLY A 363 -1.35 -0.89 0.50
C GLY A 363 -2.04 -0.33 -0.73
N ALA A 364 -3.38 -0.16 -0.72
CA ALA A 364 -4.12 0.28 -1.90
C ALA A 364 -3.64 1.64 -2.43
N ARG A 365 -3.40 1.70 -3.73
CA ARG A 365 -3.01 2.93 -4.43
C ARG A 365 -4.21 3.65 -5.06
N TYR A 366 -5.24 2.91 -5.45
CA TYR A 366 -6.56 3.43 -5.75
C TYR A 366 -7.46 3.13 -4.54
N VAL A 367 -8.03 4.16 -3.94
CA VAL A 367 -8.66 4.11 -2.63
C VAL A 367 -10.16 4.42 -2.77
N PRO A 368 -11.00 3.40 -2.98
CA PRO A 368 -12.43 3.61 -3.10
C PRO A 368 -13.06 3.86 -1.71
N VAL A 369 -13.74 4.98 -1.56
CA VAL A 369 -14.48 5.34 -0.35
C VAL A 369 -15.96 5.47 -0.72
N THR A 370 -16.59 4.35 -0.99
CA THR A 370 -17.88 4.30 -1.68
C THR A 370 -18.94 3.49 -0.95
N TYR A 371 -20.17 3.92 -1.06
CA TYR A 371 -21.39 3.16 -0.73
C TYR A 371 -22.27 2.96 -1.97
N THR A 372 -21.96 3.62 -3.08
CA THR A 372 -22.66 3.51 -4.36
C THR A 372 -22.08 2.44 -5.27
N GLY A 373 -20.81 2.10 -5.09
CA GLY A 373 -20.06 1.22 -5.97
C GLY A 373 -19.40 1.91 -7.17
N PHE A 374 -19.70 3.18 -7.45
CA PHE A 374 -19.15 3.89 -8.61
C PHE A 374 -17.63 4.04 -8.57
N ALA A 375 -17.02 4.14 -7.38
CA ALA A 375 -15.57 4.17 -7.27
C ALA A 375 -14.91 2.88 -7.80
N TYR A 376 -15.55 1.71 -7.63
CA TYR A 376 -15.03 0.46 -8.21
C TYR A 376 -15.14 0.45 -9.73
N LEU A 377 -16.25 0.94 -10.30
CA LEU A 377 -16.40 1.09 -11.74
C LEU A 377 -15.38 2.11 -12.31
N ASN A 378 -15.17 3.22 -11.60
CA ASN A 378 -14.16 4.22 -11.95
C ASN A 378 -12.74 3.62 -11.95
N PHE A 379 -12.44 2.67 -11.07
CA PHE A 379 -11.15 1.98 -11.04
C PHE A 379 -10.86 1.28 -12.38
N PHE A 380 -11.84 0.56 -12.94
CA PHE A 380 -11.65 -0.09 -14.23
C PHE A 380 -11.40 0.95 -15.34
N ARG A 381 -12.18 2.04 -15.37
CA ARG A 381 -11.96 3.14 -16.30
C ARG A 381 -10.61 3.81 -16.10
N PHE A 382 -10.18 4.00 -14.85
CA PHE A 382 -8.88 4.56 -14.48
C PHE A 382 -7.73 3.68 -14.98
N ARG A 383 -7.84 2.36 -14.86
CA ARG A 383 -6.81 1.39 -15.25
C ARG A 383 -6.82 1.03 -16.73
N LEU A 384 -8.00 0.82 -17.30
CA LEU A 384 -8.18 0.33 -18.68
C LEU A 384 -8.33 1.46 -19.71
N GLY A 385 -8.70 2.65 -19.27
CA GLY A 385 -8.71 3.83 -20.11
C GLY A 385 -7.30 4.10 -20.62
N GLY A 386 -7.01 3.54 -21.79
CA GLY A 386 -5.69 3.38 -22.37
C GLY A 386 -4.84 4.65 -22.36
N HIS A 387 -3.57 4.48 -22.62
CA HIS A 387 -2.57 5.51 -22.95
C HIS A 387 -2.92 6.30 -24.22
N ALA A 388 -4.20 6.62 -24.42
CA ALA A 388 -4.66 7.64 -25.35
C ALA A 388 -4.37 9.03 -24.79
N ILE A 389 -3.11 9.24 -24.36
CA ILE A 389 -2.48 10.53 -24.60
C ILE A 389 -1.93 10.41 -26.03
N SER A 390 -2.84 10.27 -26.98
CA SER A 390 -2.66 10.83 -28.28
C SER A 390 -2.28 12.29 -28.04
N SER A 391 -1.15 12.69 -28.59
CA SER A 391 -0.61 14.03 -28.63
C SER A 391 -1.68 15.09 -28.99
N THR A 392 -2.58 15.39 -28.10
CA THR A 392 -3.29 16.64 -28.10
C THR A 392 -2.29 17.64 -27.55
N LYS A 393 -1.72 18.43 -28.47
CA LYS A 393 -0.81 19.55 -28.22
C LYS A 393 -1.23 20.48 -27.06
N GLY A 394 -2.47 20.36 -26.57
CA GLY A 394 -2.99 21.14 -25.44
C GLY A 394 -2.57 20.69 -24.04
N THR A 395 -2.31 19.39 -23.80
CA THR A 395 -1.95 18.92 -22.44
C THR A 395 -0.47 19.10 -22.11
N THR A 396 0.39 19.04 -23.13
CA THR A 396 1.82 19.39 -23.00
C THR A 396 1.99 20.91 -22.91
N GLN A 397 1.14 21.70 -23.53
CA GLN A 397 1.14 23.14 -23.41
C GLN A 397 0.70 23.62 -22.01
N GLY A 398 -0.33 23.02 -21.42
CA GLY A 398 -0.76 23.34 -20.04
C GLY A 398 0.31 23.02 -18.99
N ALA A 399 0.93 21.84 -19.05
CA ALA A 399 2.02 21.48 -18.14
C ALA A 399 3.28 22.35 -18.36
N SER A 400 3.62 22.68 -19.61
CA SER A 400 4.73 23.59 -19.91
C SER A 400 4.42 25.04 -19.58
N GLU A 401 3.15 25.44 -19.58
CA GLU A 401 2.71 26.77 -19.20
C GLU A 401 2.65 26.93 -17.69
N ILE A 402 2.24 25.90 -16.96
CA ILE A 402 2.34 25.81 -15.48
C ILE A 402 3.82 25.83 -15.07
N LEU A 403 4.68 25.06 -15.73
CA LEU A 403 6.12 25.10 -15.50
C LEU A 403 6.75 26.45 -15.87
N ARG A 404 6.27 27.15 -16.91
CA ARG A 404 6.68 28.52 -17.25
C ARG A 404 6.24 29.53 -16.20
N ILE A 405 5.06 29.38 -15.61
CA ILE A 405 4.59 30.24 -14.50
C ILE A 405 5.49 30.02 -13.28
N ILE A 406 5.87 28.77 -12.97
CA ILE A 406 6.82 28.41 -11.91
C ILE A 406 8.21 28.99 -12.21
N ASP A 407 8.75 28.84 -13.43
CA ASP A 407 10.04 29.37 -13.85
C ASP A 407 10.03 30.90 -13.97
N GLY A 408 8.92 31.51 -14.41
CA GLY A 408 8.74 32.96 -14.45
C GLY A 408 8.68 33.59 -13.06
N GLY A 409 8.18 32.87 -12.07
CA GLY A 409 8.27 33.24 -10.64
C GLY A 409 9.71 33.17 -10.12
N ARG A 410 10.49 32.17 -10.54
CA ARG A 410 11.92 32.04 -10.19
C ARG A 410 12.79 33.16 -10.76
N ALA A 411 12.49 33.59 -11.99
CA ALA A 411 13.26 34.69 -12.63
C ALA A 411 13.10 36.07 -11.94
N LYS A 412 12.08 36.23 -11.11
CA LYS A 412 11.84 37.46 -10.31
C LYS A 412 12.51 37.45 -8.93
N LEU A 413 13.10 36.33 -8.50
CA LEU A 413 13.67 36.16 -7.16
C LEU A 413 15.20 36.09 -7.10
N TRP A 414 15.90 36.26 -8.23
CA TRP A 414 17.36 36.44 -8.25
C TRP A 414 17.74 37.75 -8.89
N PRO A 415 18.44 38.65 -8.16
CA PRO A 415 19.04 39.86 -8.73
C PRO A 415 20.26 39.50 -9.60
#